data_70e8461dc9d1c1d03d13e56c8f1f0df6
#
_entry.id   70e8461dc9d1c1d03d13e56c8f1f0df6
#
_cell.length_a   1.000
_cell.length_b   1.000
_cell.length_c   1.000
_cell.angle_alpha   90.00
_cell.angle_beta   90.00
_cell.angle_gamma   90.00
#
_symmetry.space_group_name_H-M   'P 1'
#
loop_
_entity.id
_entity.type
_entity.pdbx_description
1 polymer ?
#
loop_
_entity_poly.entity_id
_entity_poly.type
_entity_poly.pdbx_seq_one_letter_code
_entity_poly.pdbx_strand_id
1 'polypeptide(L)'
;THTVYSGGFWKDMGVAVPDYPHDAPWVWQVFEGDCPSWVHSVLDNFDDWLHYGIVTVNKLMPGRFIAPHVDTLYKMRQKVKREEMNTKGMVPVRVNLFLQDRLMGHYIEIENESWLDYKKGDYTIIRPNLVHSVANLGYEPRFTMQLTGFAKEEDIT
;
A
#
# COMPACT_ATOMS: atom_id res chain seq x y z
N THR A 1 12.64 5.20 -8.04
CA THR A 1 12.05 4.53 -9.23
C THR A 1 10.55 4.66 -9.16
N HIS A 2 9.96 5.53 -9.99
CA HIS A 2 8.53 5.83 -9.97
C HIS A 2 7.75 4.71 -10.65
N THR A 3 6.85 4.06 -9.94
CA THR A 3 5.80 3.30 -10.59
C THR A 3 4.58 4.20 -10.68
N VAL A 4 4.48 4.88 -11.79
CA VAL A 4 3.25 5.53 -12.20
C VAL A 4 2.25 4.41 -12.47
N TYR A 5 1.14 4.37 -11.77
CA TYR A 5 -0.01 3.65 -12.27
C TYR A 5 -0.31 4.27 -13.62
N SER A 6 -0.13 3.50 -14.68
CA SER A 6 -0.33 3.99 -16.05
C SER A 6 -1.71 4.62 -16.10
N GLY A 7 -1.79 5.84 -16.57
CA GLY A 7 -3.02 6.62 -16.63
C GLY A 7 -4.15 5.99 -17.46
N GLY A 8 -3.96 4.76 -17.99
CA GLY A 8 -4.97 4.04 -18.74
C GLY A 8 -6.24 3.82 -17.95
N PHE A 9 -6.16 3.14 -16.82
CA PHE A 9 -7.34 2.81 -16.00
C PHE A 9 -8.11 4.06 -15.55
N TRP A 10 -7.40 5.07 -15.07
CA TRP A 10 -8.02 6.31 -14.61
C TRP A 10 -8.59 7.15 -15.76
N LYS A 11 -7.90 7.15 -16.90
CA LYS A 11 -8.37 7.80 -18.12
C LYS A 11 -9.66 7.19 -18.64
N ASP A 12 -9.75 5.85 -18.60
CA ASP A 12 -10.93 5.10 -19.00
C ASP A 12 -12.11 5.36 -18.04
N MET A 13 -11.83 5.65 -16.77
CA MET A 13 -12.80 6.06 -15.76
C MET A 13 -13.16 7.55 -15.82
N GLY A 14 -12.60 8.32 -16.74
CA GLY A 14 -12.83 9.76 -16.85
C GLY A 14 -12.19 10.60 -15.74
N VAL A 15 -11.27 10.02 -14.98
CA VAL A 15 -10.54 10.74 -13.93
C VAL A 15 -9.30 11.40 -14.53
N ALA A 16 -9.21 12.72 -14.37
CA ALA A 16 -8.01 13.45 -14.73
C ALA A 16 -6.85 13.01 -13.84
N VAL A 17 -5.89 12.30 -14.41
CA VAL A 17 -4.64 11.94 -13.71
C VAL A 17 -3.66 13.08 -13.94
N PRO A 18 -3.11 13.69 -12.88
CA PRO A 18 -2.10 14.73 -13.04
C PRO A 18 -0.91 14.20 -13.83
N ASP A 19 -0.33 15.02 -14.68
CA ASP A 19 0.92 14.70 -15.37
C ASP A 19 2.03 14.51 -14.33
N TYR A 20 2.58 13.32 -14.29
CA TYR A 20 3.70 12.96 -13.41
C TYR A 20 5.01 13.54 -13.94
N PRO A 21 5.94 13.93 -13.08
CA PRO A 21 6.14 13.61 -11.67
C PRO A 21 5.91 14.75 -10.67
N HIS A 22 5.56 15.96 -11.13
CA HIS A 22 5.62 17.18 -10.30
C HIS A 22 4.40 17.36 -9.39
N ASP A 23 3.27 16.75 -9.74
CA ASP A 23 2.01 16.86 -9.02
C ASP A 23 1.57 15.55 -8.35
N ALA A 24 2.52 14.66 -8.07
CA ALA A 24 2.20 13.41 -7.39
C ALA A 24 1.41 13.69 -6.09
N PRO A 25 0.24 13.09 -5.91
CA PRO A 25 -0.59 13.31 -4.73
C PRO A 25 0.06 12.76 -3.45
N TRP A 26 1.11 11.95 -3.62
CA TRP A 26 1.84 11.32 -2.52
C TRP A 26 3.33 11.23 -2.81
N VAL A 27 4.11 11.09 -1.75
CA VAL A 27 5.53 10.74 -1.79
C VAL A 27 5.68 9.37 -1.16
N TRP A 28 6.49 8.51 -1.76
CA TRP A 28 6.80 7.19 -1.19
C TRP A 28 8.27 6.84 -1.36
N GLN A 29 8.72 5.94 -0.49
CA GLN A 29 10.02 5.30 -0.58
C GLN A 29 9.82 3.79 -0.59
N VAL A 30 10.44 3.10 -1.55
CA VAL A 30 10.36 1.64 -1.70
C VAL A 30 11.68 1.04 -1.25
N PHE A 31 11.59 0.00 -0.43
CA PHE A 31 12.72 -0.80 0.04
C PHE A 31 12.56 -2.24 -0.45
N GLU A 32 13.57 -2.75 -1.13
CA GLU A 32 13.63 -4.13 -1.64
C GLU A 32 14.86 -4.89 -1.10
N GLY A 33 15.37 -4.49 0.02
CA GLY A 33 16.59 -5.01 0.63
C GLY A 33 16.96 -4.14 1.81
N ASP A 34 18.17 -3.60 1.82
CA ASP A 34 18.62 -2.73 2.90
C ASP A 34 17.64 -1.59 3.14
N CYS A 35 17.14 -1.51 4.35
CA CYS A 35 16.23 -0.48 4.79
C CYS A 35 16.65 0.02 6.19
N PRO A 36 16.17 1.19 6.61
CA PRO A 36 16.46 1.71 7.94
C PRO A 36 16.07 0.74 9.05
N SER A 37 16.83 0.71 10.15
CA SER A 37 16.62 -0.23 11.26
C SER A 37 15.20 -0.20 11.84
N TRP A 38 14.56 0.96 11.88
CA TRP A 38 13.18 1.09 12.33
C TRP A 38 12.18 0.35 11.42
N VAL A 39 12.48 0.22 10.11
CA VAL A 39 11.66 -0.56 9.18
C VAL A 39 11.81 -2.04 9.49
N HIS A 40 13.03 -2.52 9.77
CA HIS A 40 13.26 -3.90 10.20
C HIS A 40 12.46 -4.23 11.46
N SER A 41 12.51 -3.37 12.48
CA SER A 41 11.74 -3.58 13.71
C SER A 41 10.23 -3.67 13.50
N VAL A 42 9.71 -3.03 12.45
CA VAL A 42 8.29 -3.18 12.06
C VAL A 42 8.08 -4.51 11.34
N LEU A 43 8.98 -4.87 10.41
CA LEU A 43 8.89 -6.12 9.64
C LEU A 43 8.89 -7.35 10.53
N ASP A 44 9.72 -7.37 11.58
CA ASP A 44 9.84 -8.47 12.53
C ASP A 44 8.47 -8.91 13.12
N ASN A 45 7.49 -7.99 13.17
CA ASN A 45 6.13 -8.33 13.62
C ASN A 45 5.30 -9.10 12.58
N PHE A 46 5.78 -9.22 11.35
CA PHE A 46 5.07 -9.87 10.25
C PHE A 46 5.81 -11.09 9.70
N ASP A 47 7.06 -11.34 10.13
CA ASP A 47 7.94 -12.37 9.59
C ASP A 47 7.40 -13.79 9.71
N ASP A 48 6.57 -14.07 10.71
CA ASP A 48 5.99 -15.40 10.95
C ASP A 48 5.04 -15.84 9.82
N TRP A 49 4.44 -14.90 9.10
CA TRP A 49 3.41 -15.21 8.12
C TRP A 49 3.51 -14.45 6.78
N LEU A 50 4.21 -13.30 6.75
CA LEU A 50 4.37 -12.51 5.53
C LEU A 50 5.75 -12.74 4.90
N HIS A 51 5.80 -13.38 3.76
CA HIS A 51 7.02 -13.78 3.10
C HIS A 51 7.36 -12.89 1.89
N TYR A 52 8.66 -12.72 1.61
CA TYR A 52 9.19 -12.04 0.41
C TYR A 52 8.81 -10.56 0.27
N GLY A 53 8.75 -9.85 1.39
CA GLY A 53 8.21 -8.50 1.45
C GLY A 53 8.93 -7.44 0.58
N ILE A 54 8.11 -6.56 0.01
CA ILE A 54 8.54 -5.24 -0.46
C ILE A 54 7.89 -4.21 0.45
N VAL A 55 8.69 -3.29 0.98
CA VAL A 55 8.20 -2.23 1.86
C VAL A 55 8.06 -0.92 1.09
N THR A 56 6.96 -0.24 1.30
CA THR A 56 6.74 1.11 0.78
C THR A 56 6.24 2.01 1.89
N VAL A 57 6.94 3.09 2.17
CA VAL A 57 6.46 4.15 3.07
C VAL A 57 5.80 5.24 2.23
N ASN A 58 4.58 5.61 2.59
CA ASN A 58 3.78 6.56 1.86
C ASN A 58 3.49 7.80 2.71
N LYS A 59 3.56 8.96 2.07
CA LYS A 59 3.12 10.25 2.61
C LYS A 59 2.08 10.84 1.66
N LEU A 60 0.85 10.96 2.12
CA LEU A 60 -0.24 11.60 1.38
C LEU A 60 -0.46 13.00 1.92
N MET A 61 -0.23 14.01 1.08
CA MET A 61 -0.35 15.40 1.46
C MET A 61 -1.82 15.84 1.62
N PRO A 62 -2.09 16.91 2.38
CA PRO A 62 -3.42 17.53 2.45
C PRO A 62 -4.00 17.85 1.08
N GLY A 63 -5.32 17.64 0.92
CA GLY A 63 -6.04 17.85 -0.32
C GLY A 63 -5.78 16.81 -1.42
N ARG A 64 -5.09 15.72 -1.10
CA ARG A 64 -4.73 14.68 -2.07
C ARG A 64 -5.48 13.38 -1.81
N PHE A 65 -5.65 12.60 -2.86
CA PHE A 65 -6.32 11.30 -2.81
C PHE A 65 -5.71 10.31 -3.80
N ILE A 66 -5.92 9.04 -3.53
CA ILE A 66 -5.71 7.94 -4.48
C ILE A 66 -7.10 7.39 -4.75
N ALA A 67 -7.55 7.53 -5.97
CA ALA A 67 -8.89 7.14 -6.40
C ALA A 67 -9.13 5.62 -6.25
N PRO A 68 -10.38 5.14 -6.23
CA PRO A 68 -10.68 3.71 -6.14
C PRO A 68 -9.93 2.89 -7.19
N HIS A 69 -9.21 1.88 -6.75
CA HIS A 69 -8.40 1.00 -7.61
C HIS A 69 -8.23 -0.38 -6.98
N VAL A 70 -7.76 -1.32 -7.78
CA VAL A 70 -7.24 -2.61 -7.33
C VAL A 70 -5.74 -2.65 -7.54
N ASP A 71 -5.04 -3.30 -6.63
CA ASP A 71 -3.59 -3.45 -6.73
C ASP A 71 -3.20 -4.50 -7.77
N THR A 72 -2.39 -4.13 -8.75
CA THR A 72 -1.85 -5.08 -9.72
C THR A 72 -0.69 -5.91 -9.17
N LEU A 73 -0.07 -5.46 -8.09
CA LEU A 73 1.14 -6.01 -7.47
C LEU A 73 2.26 -6.30 -8.49
N TYR A 74 2.36 -5.48 -9.52
CA TYR A 74 3.25 -5.68 -10.65
C TYR A 74 4.71 -5.88 -10.21
N LYS A 75 5.24 -5.03 -9.32
CA LYS A 75 6.62 -5.15 -8.83
C LYS A 75 6.85 -6.47 -8.12
N MET A 76 5.91 -6.91 -7.29
CA MET A 76 6.00 -8.20 -6.59
C MET A 76 6.03 -9.36 -7.58
N ARG A 77 5.16 -9.36 -8.58
CA ARG A 77 5.13 -10.38 -9.64
C ARG A 77 6.44 -10.43 -10.42
N GLN A 78 7.04 -9.27 -10.72
CA GLN A 78 8.35 -9.21 -11.38
C GLN A 78 9.47 -9.73 -10.47
N LYS A 79 9.43 -9.42 -9.17
CA LYS A 79 10.40 -9.92 -8.19
C LYS A 79 10.35 -11.44 -8.10
N VAL A 80 9.16 -12.03 -7.95
CA VAL A 80 8.95 -13.48 -7.90
C VAL A 80 9.56 -14.17 -9.14
N LYS A 81 9.28 -13.62 -10.33
CA LYS A 81 9.80 -14.16 -11.59
C LYS A 81 11.31 -14.02 -11.69
N ARG A 82 11.87 -12.88 -11.29
CA ARG A 82 13.31 -12.59 -11.38
C ARG A 82 14.13 -13.47 -10.43
N GLU A 83 13.60 -13.71 -9.24
CA GLU A 83 14.31 -14.42 -8.15
C GLU A 83 13.85 -15.89 -8.01
N GLU A 84 13.04 -16.38 -8.95
CA GLU A 84 12.53 -17.76 -8.99
C GLU A 84 11.93 -18.23 -7.64
N MET A 85 11.21 -17.34 -6.96
CA MET A 85 10.69 -17.58 -5.63
C MET A 85 9.62 -18.67 -5.62
N ASN A 86 9.71 -19.59 -4.65
CA ASN A 86 8.68 -20.60 -4.46
C ASN A 86 7.50 -20.04 -3.65
N THR A 87 6.44 -19.65 -4.35
CA THR A 87 5.20 -19.13 -3.75
C THR A 87 4.03 -20.13 -3.82
N LYS A 88 4.34 -21.42 -3.99
CA LYS A 88 3.31 -22.46 -4.09
C LYS A 88 2.48 -22.54 -2.81
N GLY A 89 1.15 -22.45 -2.94
CA GLY A 89 0.22 -22.47 -1.82
C GLY A 89 0.11 -21.16 -1.04
N MET A 90 0.72 -20.09 -1.55
CA MET A 90 0.62 -18.75 -0.97
C MET A 90 -0.18 -17.83 -1.89
N VAL A 91 -0.83 -16.84 -1.29
CA VAL A 91 -1.54 -15.77 -1.98
C VAL A 91 -0.80 -14.45 -1.80
N PRO A 92 -0.77 -13.60 -2.83
CA PRO A 92 -0.19 -12.28 -2.68
C PRO A 92 -1.09 -11.39 -1.81
N VAL A 93 -0.49 -10.63 -0.92
CA VAL A 93 -1.20 -9.72 -0.02
C VAL A 93 -0.46 -8.41 0.15
N ARG A 94 -1.19 -7.39 0.54
CA ARG A 94 -0.65 -6.12 0.98
C ARG A 94 -1.16 -5.80 2.38
N VAL A 95 -0.25 -5.68 3.33
CA VAL A 95 -0.54 -5.11 4.64
C VAL A 95 -0.42 -3.60 4.53
N ASN A 96 -1.44 -2.88 4.90
CA ASN A 96 -1.41 -1.42 5.00
C ASN A 96 -1.40 -1.03 6.48
N LEU A 97 -0.23 -0.67 7.00
CA LEU A 97 0.01 -0.30 8.38
C LEU A 97 -0.11 1.21 8.56
N PHE A 98 -0.82 1.65 9.59
CA PHE A 98 -0.96 3.06 9.93
C PHE A 98 0.17 3.52 10.84
N LEU A 99 0.98 4.48 10.38
CA LEU A 99 2.13 5.00 11.12
C LEU A 99 1.77 6.11 12.10
N GLN A 100 0.52 6.50 12.14
CA GLN A 100 -0.03 7.51 13.04
C GLN A 100 -1.50 7.23 13.34
N ASP A 101 -2.01 7.81 14.43
CA ASP A 101 -3.44 7.84 14.70
C ASP A 101 -4.17 8.55 13.56
N ARG A 102 -5.41 8.15 13.33
CA ARG A 102 -6.24 8.86 12.36
C ARG A 102 -6.45 10.31 12.80
N LEU A 103 -6.20 11.22 11.88
CA LEU A 103 -6.53 12.63 12.04
C LEU A 103 -7.79 12.99 11.23
N MET A 104 -8.40 14.10 11.58
CA MET A 104 -9.57 14.60 10.85
C MET A 104 -9.23 14.77 9.36
N GLY A 105 -10.10 14.25 8.49
CA GLY A 105 -9.91 14.29 7.05
C GLY A 105 -9.09 13.13 6.46
N HIS A 106 -8.54 12.25 7.30
CA HIS A 106 -7.88 11.04 6.80
C HIS A 106 -8.91 9.93 6.57
N TYR A 107 -8.97 9.44 5.35
CA TYR A 107 -9.88 8.37 4.92
C TYR A 107 -9.12 7.22 4.30
N ILE A 108 -9.63 6.02 4.54
CA ILE A 108 -9.36 4.82 3.77
C ILE A 108 -10.69 4.08 3.61
N GLU A 109 -10.96 3.64 2.42
CA GLU A 109 -12.11 2.81 2.08
C GLU A 109 -11.61 1.56 1.38
N ILE A 110 -12.12 0.42 1.79
CA ILE A 110 -11.85 -0.89 1.20
C ILE A 110 -13.21 -1.53 0.91
N GLU A 111 -13.47 -1.85 -0.36
CA GLU A 111 -14.79 -2.23 -0.85
C GLU A 111 -15.80 -1.08 -0.56
N ASN A 112 -16.74 -1.31 0.32
CA ASN A 112 -17.73 -0.32 0.74
C ASN A 112 -17.61 0.05 2.23
N GLU A 113 -16.47 -0.28 2.85
CA GLU A 113 -16.22 -0.04 4.26
C GLU A 113 -15.19 1.06 4.47
N SER A 114 -15.57 2.11 5.20
CA SER A 114 -14.68 3.20 5.57
C SER A 114 -14.08 2.98 6.95
N TRP A 115 -12.77 3.07 7.07
CA TRP A 115 -12.05 2.93 8.34
C TRP A 115 -11.77 4.31 8.93
N LEU A 116 -12.54 4.67 9.97
CA LEU A 116 -12.54 6.03 10.52
C LEU A 116 -12.01 6.14 11.96
N ASP A 117 -11.51 5.07 12.55
CA ASP A 117 -11.08 5.05 13.94
C ASP A 117 -9.75 4.32 14.19
N TYR A 118 -8.98 4.06 13.14
CA TYR A 118 -7.69 3.40 13.28
C TYR A 118 -6.69 4.20 14.12
N LYS A 119 -5.82 3.49 14.80
CA LYS A 119 -4.72 4.01 15.61
C LYS A 119 -3.37 3.69 14.98
N LYS A 120 -2.34 4.39 15.44
CA LYS A 120 -0.95 4.03 15.11
C LYS A 120 -0.68 2.59 15.50
N GLY A 121 -0.16 1.82 14.55
CA GLY A 121 0.13 0.40 14.71
C GLY A 121 -0.99 -0.53 14.25
N ASP A 122 -2.22 -0.02 14.07
CA ASP A 122 -3.27 -0.81 13.40
C ASP A 122 -2.90 -1.06 11.95
N TYR A 123 -3.38 -2.18 11.41
CA TYR A 123 -3.16 -2.52 10.00
C TYR A 123 -4.39 -3.18 9.39
N THR A 124 -4.43 -3.17 8.08
CA THR A 124 -5.43 -3.92 7.31
C THR A 124 -4.75 -4.72 6.21
N ILE A 125 -5.31 -5.86 5.88
CA ILE A 125 -4.84 -6.73 4.79
C ILE A 125 -5.69 -6.45 3.55
N ILE A 126 -5.03 -6.01 2.49
CA ILE A 126 -5.66 -5.73 1.20
C ILE A 126 -5.27 -6.83 0.23
N ARG A 127 -6.25 -7.61 -0.22
CA ARG A 127 -6.07 -8.60 -1.28
C ARG A 127 -6.05 -7.90 -2.65
N PRO A 128 -5.38 -8.46 -3.67
CA PRO A 128 -5.21 -7.80 -4.97
C PRO A 128 -6.51 -7.45 -5.71
N ASN A 129 -7.60 -8.15 -5.39
CA ASN A 129 -8.91 -7.98 -6.02
C ASN A 129 -9.83 -7.00 -5.27
N LEU A 130 -9.42 -6.50 -4.10
CA LEU A 130 -10.23 -5.57 -3.34
C LEU A 130 -10.06 -4.15 -3.85
N VAL A 131 -11.17 -3.52 -4.20
CA VAL A 131 -11.19 -2.10 -4.56
C VAL A 131 -10.96 -1.28 -3.29
N HIS A 132 -10.01 -0.36 -3.36
CA HIS A 132 -9.73 0.52 -2.23
C HIS A 132 -9.33 1.91 -2.69
N SER A 133 -9.56 2.87 -1.81
CA SER A 133 -9.23 4.28 -2.04
C SER A 133 -8.72 4.92 -0.75
N VAL A 134 -7.98 6.00 -0.87
CA VAL A 134 -7.53 6.80 0.27
C VAL A 134 -7.63 8.29 -0.06
N ALA A 135 -7.97 9.09 0.95
CA ALA A 135 -7.97 10.54 0.82
C ALA A 135 -7.42 11.21 2.08
N ASN A 136 -6.83 12.36 1.88
CA ASN A 136 -6.44 13.27 2.94
C ASN A 136 -7.13 14.62 2.69
N LEU A 137 -8.29 14.81 3.31
CA LEU A 137 -9.07 16.04 3.28
C LEU A 137 -8.78 16.92 4.51
N GLY A 138 -7.79 16.56 5.30
CA GLY A 138 -7.34 17.26 6.49
C GLY A 138 -6.25 18.28 6.21
N TYR A 139 -5.58 18.71 7.27
CA TYR A 139 -4.51 19.72 7.23
C TYR A 139 -3.12 19.12 7.44
N GLU A 140 -3.03 17.90 7.99
CA GLU A 140 -1.77 17.23 8.29
C GLU A 140 -1.50 16.10 7.30
N PRO A 141 -0.23 15.83 6.95
CA PRO A 141 0.12 14.69 6.11
C PRO A 141 -0.34 13.36 6.73
N ARG A 142 -0.75 12.43 5.87
CA ARG A 142 -1.09 11.06 6.26
C ARG A 142 0.05 10.12 5.92
N PHE A 143 0.51 9.35 6.93
CA PHE A 143 1.61 8.41 6.77
C PHE A 143 1.13 6.97 6.93
N THR A 144 1.54 6.12 6.00
CA THR A 144 1.31 4.67 6.06
C THR A 144 2.54 3.92 5.58
N MET A 145 2.66 2.67 6.00
CA MET A 145 3.61 1.72 5.45
C MET A 145 2.83 0.60 4.78
N GLN A 146 3.26 0.21 3.60
CA GLN A 146 2.72 -0.93 2.89
C GLN A 146 3.77 -2.03 2.81
N LEU A 147 3.41 -3.22 3.30
CA LEU A 147 4.20 -4.42 3.18
C LEU A 147 3.51 -5.30 2.12
N THR A 148 4.16 -5.54 1.01
CA THR A 148 3.62 -6.36 -0.07
C THR A 148 4.40 -7.66 -0.14
N GLY A 149 3.74 -8.78 0.04
CA GLY A 149 4.37 -10.09 0.11
C GLY A 149 3.40 -11.22 -0.22
N PHE A 150 3.71 -12.38 0.29
CA PHE A 150 2.91 -13.59 0.17
C PHE A 150 2.61 -14.15 1.56
N ALA A 151 1.40 -14.68 1.72
CA ALA A 151 0.98 -15.36 2.94
C ALA A 151 0.19 -16.62 2.58
N LYS A 152 0.11 -17.57 3.49
CA LYS A 152 -0.85 -18.66 3.34
C LYS A 152 -2.25 -18.15 3.62
N GLU A 153 -3.26 -18.74 2.97
CA GLU A 153 -4.65 -18.34 3.15
C GLU A 153 -5.10 -18.46 4.62
N GLU A 154 -4.62 -19.48 5.32
CA GLU A 154 -4.93 -19.76 6.74
C GLU A 154 -4.38 -18.70 7.72
N ASP A 155 -3.35 -17.95 7.32
CA ASP A 155 -2.69 -16.94 8.16
C ASP A 155 -3.36 -15.55 8.04
N ILE A 156 -4.29 -15.39 7.08
CA ILE A 156 -4.91 -14.09 6.74
C ILE A 156 -6.45 -14.11 6.77
N THR A 157 -7.03 -15.13 7.38
CA THR A 157 -8.49 -15.27 7.59
C THR A 157 -8.95 -14.71 8.92
#